data_5b81e81545e315e0b506969c01ef53b3
#
_entry.id   5b81e81545e315e0b506969c01ef53b3
#
_cell.length_a   1.000
_cell.length_b   1.000
_cell.length_c   1.000
_cell.angle_alpha   90.00
_cell.angle_beta   90.00
_cell.angle_gamma   90.00
#
_symmetry.space_group_name_H-M   'P 1'
#
loop_
_entity.id
_entity.type
_entity.pdbx_description
1 polymer ?
#
loop_
_entity_poly.entity_id
_entity_poly.type
_entity_poly.pdbx_seq_one_letter_code
_entity_poly.pdbx_strand_id
1 'polypeptide(L)'
;EIAKFVLKCLDEKKINEFHLMGHSMGGMIVQEMVKISTDKIKKLICFATGSIGNIPGRFETMDKTRERLKKEGLKETVSRVPQKWFVQGDKAKYFYFCTNAVKNISLETADNALIAMKNWRGYENLKNIKQDTLIIWGDRDVSYNFNQVDTLNKNIPDSKLVIFKGCGHNLHLEEPQKFNETVKNFLE
;
A
#
# COMPACT_ATOMS: atom_id res chain seq x y z
N GLU A 1 10.66 -0.02 -11.64
CA GLU A 1 11.74 0.99 -11.49
C GLU A 1 11.85 1.49 -10.06
N ILE A 2 10.75 1.90 -9.39
CA ILE A 2 10.78 2.40 -7.99
C ILE A 2 11.46 1.39 -7.05
N ALA A 3 11.09 0.11 -7.10
CA ALA A 3 11.72 -0.95 -6.30
C ALA A 3 13.24 -1.00 -6.49
N LYS A 4 13.73 -0.94 -7.74
CA LYS A 4 15.18 -0.91 -8.05
C LYS A 4 15.86 0.33 -7.47
N PHE A 5 15.19 1.49 -7.56
CA PHE A 5 15.72 2.73 -7.01
C PHE A 5 15.87 2.65 -5.48
N VAL A 6 14.84 2.13 -4.78
CA VAL A 6 14.90 1.98 -3.32
C VAL A 6 16.01 1.00 -2.92
N LEU A 7 16.14 -0.14 -3.59
CA LEU A 7 17.20 -1.11 -3.32
C LEU A 7 18.58 -0.49 -3.54
N LYS A 8 18.79 0.29 -4.61
CA LYS A 8 20.02 1.03 -4.84
C LYS A 8 20.35 2.00 -3.70
N CYS A 9 19.35 2.76 -3.21
CA CYS A 9 19.56 3.66 -2.07
C CYS A 9 19.96 2.90 -0.79
N LEU A 10 19.41 1.70 -0.56
CA LEU A 10 19.81 0.86 0.58
C LEU A 10 21.25 0.35 0.44
N ASP A 11 21.62 -0.08 -0.77
CA ASP A 11 22.99 -0.52 -1.08
C ASP A 11 24.02 0.60 -0.89
N GLU A 12 23.73 1.80 -1.39
CA GLU A 12 24.58 2.99 -1.18
C GLU A 12 24.77 3.33 0.31
N LYS A 13 23.75 3.06 1.12
CA LYS A 13 23.81 3.21 2.59
C LYS A 13 24.41 2.01 3.31
N LYS A 14 24.84 0.96 2.58
CA LYS A 14 25.39 -0.30 3.12
C LYS A 14 24.41 -1.03 4.06
N ILE A 15 23.11 -0.90 3.80
CA ILE A 15 22.06 -1.61 4.54
C ILE A 15 21.85 -2.96 3.85
N ASN A 16 22.41 -4.02 4.43
CA ASN A 16 22.45 -5.35 3.81
C ASN A 16 21.32 -6.27 4.26
N GLU A 17 20.70 -5.99 5.41
CA GLU A 17 19.55 -6.75 5.93
C GLU A 17 18.51 -5.79 6.49
N PHE A 18 17.24 -6.02 6.15
CA PHE A 18 16.15 -5.15 6.57
C PHE A 18 14.79 -5.87 6.51
N HIS A 19 13.82 -5.31 7.21
CA HIS A 19 12.40 -5.63 7.04
C HIS A 19 11.77 -4.64 6.07
N LEU A 20 10.77 -5.09 5.31
CA LEU A 20 10.00 -4.21 4.43
C LEU A 20 8.57 -4.07 4.92
N MET A 21 8.07 -2.84 4.88
CA MET A 21 6.66 -2.55 5.11
C MET A 21 6.12 -1.66 3.99
N GLY A 22 5.02 -2.08 3.37
CA GLY A 22 4.40 -1.34 2.27
C GLY A 22 2.90 -1.12 2.46
N HIS A 23 2.48 0.15 2.37
CA HIS A 23 1.09 0.58 2.36
C HIS A 23 0.58 0.79 0.94
N SER A 24 -0.57 0.24 0.58
CA SER A 24 -1.23 0.52 -0.71
C SER A 24 -0.28 0.31 -1.90
N MET A 25 0.05 1.34 -2.68
CA MET A 25 1.08 1.28 -3.73
C MET A 25 2.45 0.87 -3.19
N GLY A 26 2.80 1.26 -1.95
CA GLY A 26 4.00 0.78 -1.28
C GLY A 26 4.02 -0.74 -1.11
N GLY A 27 2.86 -1.37 -0.90
CA GLY A 27 2.71 -2.83 -0.88
C GLY A 27 3.06 -3.48 -2.22
N MET A 28 2.74 -2.84 -3.34
CA MET A 28 3.16 -3.30 -4.68
C MET A 28 4.68 -3.19 -4.84
N ILE A 29 5.26 -2.07 -4.37
CA ILE A 29 6.69 -1.79 -4.46
C ILE A 29 7.49 -2.81 -3.65
N VAL A 30 7.10 -3.11 -2.39
CA VAL A 30 7.83 -4.07 -1.56
C VAL A 30 7.72 -5.50 -2.09
N GLN A 31 6.61 -5.89 -2.71
CA GLN A 31 6.48 -7.16 -3.42
C GLN A 31 7.46 -7.26 -4.62
N GLU A 32 7.65 -6.17 -5.38
CA GLU A 32 8.69 -6.12 -6.42
C GLU A 32 10.11 -6.13 -5.84
N MET A 33 10.35 -5.51 -4.68
CA MET A 33 11.66 -5.54 -4.02
C MET A 33 12.02 -6.97 -3.59
N VAL A 34 11.07 -7.73 -3.03
CA VAL A 34 11.27 -9.15 -2.69
C VAL A 34 11.66 -9.96 -3.91
N LYS A 35 11.00 -9.75 -5.05
CA LYS A 35 11.31 -10.43 -6.31
C LYS A 35 12.74 -10.17 -6.80
N ILE A 36 13.29 -8.97 -6.53
CA ILE A 36 14.62 -8.55 -7.01
C ILE A 36 15.72 -8.96 -6.01
N SER A 37 15.46 -8.90 -4.72
CA SER A 37 16.49 -9.01 -3.66
C SER A 37 15.97 -9.79 -2.46
N THR A 38 15.60 -11.05 -2.68
CA THR A 38 15.01 -11.93 -1.67
C THR A 38 15.91 -12.11 -0.44
N ASP A 39 17.21 -12.27 -0.62
CA ASP A 39 18.13 -12.69 0.46
C ASP A 39 18.42 -11.59 1.50
N LYS A 40 18.22 -10.32 1.14
CA LYS A 40 18.43 -9.17 2.04
C LYS A 40 17.22 -8.87 2.91
N ILE A 41 16.04 -9.43 2.57
CA ILE A 41 14.76 -9.07 3.20
C ILE A 41 14.39 -10.15 4.21
N LYS A 42 14.30 -9.79 5.49
CA LYS A 42 14.00 -10.71 6.60
C LYS A 42 12.51 -10.99 6.76
N LYS A 43 11.71 -9.96 6.90
CA LYS A 43 10.25 -10.06 7.05
C LYS A 43 9.56 -9.04 6.15
N LEU A 44 8.34 -9.35 5.72
CA LEU A 44 7.52 -8.53 4.83
C LEU A 44 6.22 -8.15 5.51
N ILE A 45 5.83 -6.87 5.43
CA ILE A 45 4.53 -6.39 5.89
C ILE A 45 3.83 -5.72 4.71
N CYS A 46 2.70 -6.27 4.32
CA CYS A 46 1.81 -5.72 3.29
C CYS A 46 0.52 -5.25 3.94
N PHE A 47 0.24 -3.94 3.94
CA PHE A 47 -1.01 -3.48 4.53
C PHE A 47 -1.83 -2.59 3.59
N ALA A 48 -3.15 -2.77 3.63
CA ALA A 48 -4.12 -2.11 2.76
C ALA A 48 -3.67 -2.16 1.28
N THR A 49 -3.31 -3.34 0.79
CA THR A 49 -2.77 -3.58 -0.55
C THR A 49 -3.28 -4.90 -1.14
N GLY A 50 -2.89 -5.22 -2.35
CA GLY A 50 -3.25 -6.45 -3.05
C GLY A 50 -2.12 -6.93 -3.96
N SER A 51 -2.45 -7.86 -4.86
CA SER A 51 -1.53 -8.47 -5.83
C SER A 51 -1.69 -7.95 -7.26
N ILE A 52 -2.66 -7.06 -7.48
CA ILE A 52 -2.93 -6.44 -8.79
C ILE A 52 -3.30 -4.97 -8.62
N GLY A 53 -2.93 -4.14 -9.60
CA GLY A 53 -3.19 -2.71 -9.55
C GLY A 53 -4.54 -2.29 -10.11
N ASN A 54 -5.10 -3.06 -11.07
CA ASN A 54 -6.47 -2.85 -11.55
C ASN A 54 -7.45 -3.59 -10.61
N ILE A 55 -7.84 -2.93 -9.52
CA ILE A 55 -8.55 -3.52 -8.39
C ILE A 55 -10.06 -3.58 -8.65
N PRO A 56 -10.66 -4.78 -8.79
CA PRO A 56 -12.11 -4.91 -8.89
C PRO A 56 -12.81 -4.41 -7.63
N GLY A 57 -13.90 -3.66 -7.80
CA GLY A 57 -14.70 -3.15 -6.69
C GLY A 57 -14.09 -1.97 -5.92
N ARG A 58 -12.98 -1.38 -6.40
CA ARG A 58 -12.46 -0.12 -5.88
C ARG A 58 -13.50 0.99 -6.02
N PHE A 59 -13.59 1.90 -5.05
CA PHE A 59 -14.56 3.01 -5.03
C PHE A 59 -14.57 3.86 -6.31
N GLU A 60 -13.45 3.91 -7.05
CA GLU A 60 -13.31 4.57 -8.34
C GLU A 60 -12.19 3.88 -9.14
N THR A 61 -12.39 3.62 -10.43
CA THR A 61 -11.34 3.01 -11.26
C THR A 61 -10.13 3.95 -11.42
N MET A 62 -8.95 3.38 -11.65
CA MET A 62 -7.73 4.18 -11.87
C MET A 62 -7.88 5.13 -13.08
N ASP A 63 -8.54 4.68 -14.16
CA ASP A 63 -8.78 5.52 -15.34
C ASP A 63 -9.67 6.70 -15.00
N LYS A 64 -10.74 6.48 -14.26
CA LYS A 64 -11.63 7.56 -13.84
C LYS A 64 -10.95 8.53 -12.89
N THR A 65 -10.11 8.04 -11.96
CA THR A 65 -9.30 8.90 -11.11
C THR A 65 -8.35 9.77 -11.95
N ARG A 66 -7.71 9.19 -12.98
CA ARG A 66 -6.80 9.91 -13.89
C ARG A 66 -7.52 10.95 -14.76
N GLU A 67 -8.68 10.58 -15.30
CA GLU A 67 -9.53 11.52 -16.07
C GLU A 67 -9.89 12.73 -15.20
N ARG A 68 -10.34 12.48 -13.99
CA ARG A 68 -10.70 13.54 -13.04
C ARG A 68 -9.50 14.36 -12.61
N LEU A 69 -8.34 13.72 -12.36
CA LEU A 69 -7.09 14.43 -12.05
C LEU A 69 -6.73 15.44 -13.15
N LYS A 70 -6.86 15.07 -14.42
CA LYS A 70 -6.59 15.95 -15.56
C LYS A 70 -7.62 17.07 -15.71
N LYS A 71 -8.89 16.78 -15.44
CA LYS A 71 -10.00 17.73 -15.58
C LYS A 71 -10.12 18.68 -14.40
N GLU A 72 -10.04 18.16 -13.18
CA GLU A 72 -10.30 18.88 -11.94
C GLU A 72 -9.02 19.46 -11.32
N GLY A 73 -7.85 18.91 -11.71
CA GLY A 73 -6.56 19.26 -11.17
C GLY A 73 -6.19 18.49 -9.90
N LEU A 74 -4.94 18.69 -9.47
CA LEU A 74 -4.37 17.97 -8.32
C LEU A 74 -5.08 18.34 -7.01
N LYS A 75 -5.33 19.62 -6.77
CA LYS A 75 -5.95 20.12 -5.54
C LYS A 75 -7.29 19.45 -5.25
N GLU A 76 -8.18 19.39 -6.22
CA GLU A 76 -9.50 18.77 -6.06
C GLU A 76 -9.39 17.26 -5.87
N THR A 77 -8.48 16.62 -6.61
CA THR A 77 -8.25 15.17 -6.50
C THR A 77 -7.73 14.80 -5.11
N VAL A 78 -6.76 15.54 -4.57
CA VAL A 78 -6.19 15.27 -3.23
C VAL A 78 -7.11 15.67 -2.08
N SER A 79 -8.08 16.53 -2.31
CA SER A 79 -9.14 16.81 -1.35
C SER A 79 -10.15 15.66 -1.28
N ARG A 80 -10.48 15.05 -2.41
CA ARG A 80 -11.54 14.07 -2.57
C ARG A 80 -11.09 12.63 -2.30
N VAL A 81 -9.98 12.20 -2.89
CA VAL A 81 -9.56 10.79 -2.84
C VAL A 81 -9.18 10.35 -1.43
N PRO A 82 -8.38 11.09 -0.66
CA PRO A 82 -8.04 10.71 0.71
C PRO A 82 -9.22 10.62 1.67
N GLN A 83 -10.33 11.34 1.42
CA GLN A 83 -11.55 11.19 2.23
C GLN A 83 -12.09 9.75 2.21
N LYS A 84 -11.86 9.02 1.11
CA LYS A 84 -12.26 7.61 0.95
C LYS A 84 -11.33 6.63 1.69
N TRP A 85 -10.20 7.11 2.21
CA TRP A 85 -9.24 6.29 2.92
C TRP A 85 -9.48 6.18 4.43
N PHE A 86 -10.41 7.00 4.95
CA PHE A 86 -10.83 7.00 6.35
C PHE A 86 -12.32 6.71 6.47
N VAL A 87 -12.70 6.00 7.51
CA VAL A 87 -14.12 5.75 7.80
C VAL A 87 -14.87 7.06 8.09
N GLN A 88 -14.22 7.99 8.79
CA GLN A 88 -14.78 9.31 9.10
C GLN A 88 -14.51 10.38 8.03
N GLY A 89 -13.91 10.00 6.91
CA GLY A 89 -13.57 10.92 5.82
C GLY A 89 -12.62 12.04 6.29
N ASP A 90 -12.93 13.27 5.91
CA ASP A 90 -12.14 14.46 6.25
C ASP A 90 -12.22 14.87 7.75
N LYS A 91 -13.16 14.28 8.50
CA LYS A 91 -13.28 14.48 9.96
C LYS A 91 -12.32 13.61 10.77
N ALA A 92 -11.62 12.67 10.12
CA ALA A 92 -10.65 11.82 10.80
C ALA A 92 -9.51 12.64 11.42
N LYS A 93 -9.13 12.34 12.66
CA LYS A 93 -8.13 13.09 13.45
C LYS A 93 -6.82 13.35 12.69
N TYR A 94 -6.37 12.39 11.89
CA TYR A 94 -5.10 12.47 11.17
C TYR A 94 -5.25 12.67 9.66
N PHE A 95 -6.43 13.10 9.19
CA PHE A 95 -6.67 13.37 7.77
C PHE A 95 -5.70 14.38 7.17
N TYR A 96 -5.26 15.36 7.96
CA TYR A 96 -4.32 16.40 7.54
C TYR A 96 -2.96 15.87 7.06
N PHE A 97 -2.53 14.68 7.51
CA PHE A 97 -1.31 14.07 6.99
C PHE A 97 -1.40 13.77 5.49
N CYS A 98 -2.56 13.28 5.03
CA CYS A 98 -2.77 12.99 3.62
C CYS A 98 -2.75 14.25 2.77
N THR A 99 -3.40 15.33 3.23
CA THR A 99 -3.42 16.61 2.49
C THR A 99 -2.07 17.31 2.49
N ASN A 100 -1.27 17.15 3.54
CA ASN A 100 0.07 17.71 3.61
C ASN A 100 1.08 16.95 2.75
N ALA A 101 0.99 15.62 2.70
CA ALA A 101 1.92 14.78 1.93
C ALA A 101 1.92 15.09 0.43
N VAL A 102 0.79 15.59 -0.10
CA VAL A 102 0.65 15.85 -1.55
C VAL A 102 0.98 17.27 -1.98
N LYS A 103 1.32 18.18 -1.05
CA LYS A 103 1.60 19.60 -1.37
C LYS A 103 2.71 19.80 -2.38
N ASN A 104 3.68 18.89 -2.43
CA ASN A 104 4.87 18.98 -3.27
C ASN A 104 4.86 17.99 -4.44
N ILE A 105 3.71 17.37 -4.73
CA ILE A 105 3.58 16.44 -5.86
C ILE A 105 3.13 17.23 -7.10
N SER A 106 3.72 16.93 -8.27
CA SER A 106 3.21 17.46 -9.55
C SER A 106 2.03 16.61 -10.05
N LEU A 107 1.18 17.19 -10.90
CA LEU A 107 0.11 16.49 -11.59
C LEU A 107 0.66 15.31 -12.40
N GLU A 108 1.79 15.50 -13.07
CA GLU A 108 2.48 14.46 -13.84
C GLU A 108 2.91 13.29 -12.94
N THR A 109 3.50 13.57 -11.78
CA THR A 109 3.89 12.54 -10.81
C THR A 109 2.69 11.75 -10.33
N ALA A 110 1.57 12.42 -10.04
CA ALA A 110 0.34 11.76 -9.62
C ALA A 110 -0.25 10.87 -10.74
N ASP A 111 -0.30 11.35 -11.99
CA ASP A 111 -0.80 10.57 -13.14
C ASP A 111 0.10 9.36 -13.41
N ASN A 112 1.42 9.53 -13.40
CA ASN A 112 2.38 8.45 -13.59
C ASN A 112 2.29 7.38 -12.49
N ALA A 113 2.05 7.77 -11.24
CA ALA A 113 1.82 6.84 -10.15
C ALA A 113 0.55 5.99 -10.38
N LEU A 114 -0.55 6.62 -10.80
CA LEU A 114 -1.80 5.92 -11.14
C LEU A 114 -1.63 4.96 -12.33
N ILE A 115 -0.85 5.35 -13.35
CA ILE A 115 -0.49 4.47 -14.48
C ILE A 115 0.31 3.26 -14.00
N ALA A 116 1.33 3.49 -13.19
CA ALA A 116 2.18 2.44 -12.65
C ALA A 116 1.36 1.44 -11.81
N MET A 117 0.49 1.95 -10.93
CA MET A 117 -0.44 1.11 -10.16
C MET A 117 -1.35 0.30 -11.08
N LYS A 118 -2.07 0.93 -12.01
CA LYS A 118 -3.02 0.26 -12.93
C LYS A 118 -2.38 -0.90 -13.66
N ASN A 119 -1.15 -0.73 -14.13
CA ASN A 119 -0.45 -1.71 -14.97
C ASN A 119 0.26 -2.80 -14.17
N TRP A 120 0.41 -2.63 -12.86
CA TRP A 120 1.15 -3.57 -12.04
C TRP A 120 0.41 -4.90 -11.86
N ARG A 121 1.18 -5.99 -11.90
CA ARG A 121 0.74 -7.37 -11.73
C ARG A 121 1.77 -8.13 -10.91
N GLY A 122 1.42 -8.49 -9.67
CA GLY A 122 2.29 -9.22 -8.75
C GLY A 122 1.82 -10.64 -8.45
N TYR A 123 0.60 -11.02 -8.86
CA TYR A 123 -0.05 -12.28 -8.49
C TYR A 123 0.84 -13.51 -8.71
N GLU A 124 1.43 -13.64 -9.90
CA GLU A 124 2.24 -14.81 -10.27
C GLU A 124 3.48 -15.00 -9.39
N ASN A 125 3.92 -13.94 -8.71
CA ASN A 125 5.11 -13.98 -7.85
C ASN A 125 4.78 -14.29 -6.38
N LEU A 126 3.53 -14.28 -5.95
CA LEU A 126 3.17 -14.45 -4.54
C LEU A 126 3.70 -15.75 -3.95
N LYS A 127 3.61 -16.85 -4.68
CA LYS A 127 4.12 -18.17 -4.29
C LYS A 127 5.65 -18.24 -4.10
N ASN A 128 6.38 -17.27 -4.63
CA ASN A 128 7.84 -17.18 -4.54
C ASN A 128 8.30 -16.29 -3.38
N ILE A 129 7.39 -15.62 -2.66
CA ILE A 129 7.69 -14.84 -1.47
C ILE A 129 7.96 -15.83 -0.33
N LYS A 130 9.21 -15.88 0.15
CA LYS A 130 9.68 -16.82 1.19
C LYS A 130 9.78 -16.17 2.57
N GLN A 131 9.58 -14.86 2.65
CA GLN A 131 9.66 -14.11 3.89
C GLN A 131 8.41 -14.38 4.74
N ASP A 132 8.60 -14.52 6.06
CA ASP A 132 7.47 -14.36 6.99
C ASP A 132 6.72 -13.08 6.62
N THR A 133 5.44 -13.20 6.31
CA THR A 133 4.67 -12.08 5.78
C THR A 133 3.46 -11.76 6.66
N LEU A 134 3.38 -10.52 7.11
CA LEU A 134 2.19 -9.99 7.78
C LEU A 134 1.36 -9.20 6.77
N ILE A 135 0.08 -9.57 6.68
CA ILE A 135 -0.92 -8.86 5.89
C ILE A 135 -1.87 -8.17 6.86
N ILE A 136 -2.04 -6.86 6.73
CA ILE A 136 -2.94 -6.08 7.59
C ILE A 136 -3.99 -5.38 6.73
N TRP A 137 -5.26 -5.46 7.13
CA TRP A 137 -6.36 -4.89 6.37
C TRP A 137 -7.47 -4.35 7.28
N GLY A 138 -8.03 -3.21 6.90
CA GLY A 138 -9.21 -2.64 7.52
C GLY A 138 -10.50 -3.12 6.84
N ASP A 139 -11.48 -3.61 7.61
CA ASP A 139 -12.70 -4.19 7.05
C ASP A 139 -13.67 -3.17 6.41
N ARG A 140 -13.33 -1.87 6.51
CA ARG A 140 -14.02 -0.75 5.87
C ARG A 140 -13.21 -0.13 4.71
N ASP A 141 -12.12 -0.78 4.30
CA ASP A 141 -11.34 -0.31 3.16
C ASP A 141 -12.14 -0.41 1.85
N VAL A 142 -12.37 0.73 1.20
CA VAL A 142 -13.06 0.83 -0.09
C VAL A 142 -12.10 0.88 -1.28
N SER A 143 -10.79 0.87 -1.01
CA SER A 143 -9.73 0.81 -2.04
C SER A 143 -9.35 -0.62 -2.36
N TYR A 144 -9.19 -1.46 -1.32
CA TYR A 144 -8.89 -2.89 -1.43
C TYR A 144 -9.93 -3.69 -0.65
N ASN A 145 -10.69 -4.53 -1.33
CA ASN A 145 -11.68 -5.40 -0.69
C ASN A 145 -11.03 -6.66 -0.11
N PHE A 146 -11.82 -7.44 0.64
CA PHE A 146 -11.35 -8.67 1.29
C PHE A 146 -10.70 -9.66 0.31
N ASN A 147 -11.24 -9.82 -0.90
CA ASN A 147 -10.67 -10.74 -1.88
C ASN A 147 -9.22 -10.43 -2.25
N GLN A 148 -8.82 -9.15 -2.23
CA GLN A 148 -7.44 -8.74 -2.54
C GLN A 148 -6.47 -9.21 -1.45
N VAL A 149 -6.82 -9.03 -0.19
CA VAL A 149 -5.96 -9.43 0.94
C VAL A 149 -6.02 -10.94 1.20
N ASP A 150 -7.17 -11.56 0.97
CA ASP A 150 -7.33 -13.02 1.02
C ASP A 150 -6.48 -13.70 -0.08
N THR A 151 -6.42 -13.09 -1.27
CA THR A 151 -5.52 -13.54 -2.34
C THR A 151 -4.06 -13.52 -1.92
N LEU A 152 -3.60 -12.46 -1.24
CA LEU A 152 -2.24 -12.41 -0.69
C LEU A 152 -2.05 -13.54 0.32
N ASN A 153 -2.96 -13.68 1.29
CA ASN A 153 -2.86 -14.65 2.38
C ASN A 153 -2.91 -16.11 1.91
N LYS A 154 -3.65 -16.40 0.86
CA LYS A 154 -3.74 -17.76 0.30
C LYS A 154 -2.55 -18.16 -0.57
N ASN A 155 -1.87 -17.19 -1.17
CA ASN A 155 -0.82 -17.47 -2.17
C ASN A 155 0.60 -17.14 -1.70
N ILE A 156 0.77 -16.45 -0.56
CA ILE A 156 2.07 -16.30 0.09
C ILE A 156 2.19 -17.42 1.14
N PRO A 157 3.17 -18.34 1.00
CA PRO A 157 3.23 -19.55 1.83
C PRO A 157 3.24 -19.27 3.34
N ASP A 158 4.13 -18.39 3.81
CA ASP A 158 4.30 -18.07 5.22
C ASP A 158 3.67 -16.69 5.53
N SER A 159 2.33 -16.62 5.40
CA SER A 159 1.62 -15.37 5.63
C SER A 159 0.57 -15.46 6.73
N LYS A 160 0.36 -14.34 7.42
CA LYS A 160 -0.69 -14.16 8.43
C LYS A 160 -1.49 -12.91 8.13
N LEU A 161 -2.82 -13.05 8.09
CA LEU A 161 -3.75 -11.94 7.91
C LEU A 161 -4.28 -11.45 9.25
N VAL A 162 -4.16 -10.15 9.50
CA VAL A 162 -4.75 -9.44 10.64
C VAL A 162 -5.76 -8.43 10.15
N ILE A 163 -7.00 -8.54 10.65
CA ILE A 163 -8.11 -7.66 10.27
C ILE A 163 -8.35 -6.61 11.36
N PHE A 164 -8.33 -5.34 10.96
CA PHE A 164 -8.67 -4.19 11.79
C PHE A 164 -10.14 -3.86 11.60
N LYS A 165 -10.96 -4.25 12.59
CA LYS A 165 -12.39 -4.02 12.58
C LYS A 165 -12.73 -2.53 12.69
N GLY A 166 -13.65 -2.06 11.86
CA GLY A 166 -14.10 -0.67 11.84
C GLY A 166 -13.11 0.31 11.21
N CYS A 167 -12.01 -0.16 10.60
CA CYS A 167 -10.98 0.69 10.01
C CYS A 167 -11.02 0.69 8.48
N GLY A 168 -10.68 1.82 7.87
CA GLY A 168 -10.56 2.03 6.44
C GLY A 168 -9.17 1.73 5.89
N HIS A 169 -8.85 2.36 4.78
CA HIS A 169 -7.56 2.21 4.09
C HIS A 169 -6.36 2.71 4.91
N ASN A 170 -6.57 3.78 5.67
CA ASN A 170 -5.55 4.37 6.54
C ASN A 170 -5.64 3.86 7.99
N LEU A 171 -5.86 2.56 8.17
CA LEU A 171 -6.02 1.90 9.46
C LEU A 171 -4.88 2.23 10.47
N HIS A 172 -3.67 2.47 10.00
CA HIS A 172 -2.52 2.87 10.81
C HIS A 172 -2.66 4.28 11.41
N LEU A 173 -3.49 5.14 10.82
CA LEU A 173 -3.84 6.45 11.34
C LEU A 173 -5.15 6.42 12.15
N GLU A 174 -6.03 5.46 11.89
CA GLU A 174 -7.29 5.30 12.62
C GLU A 174 -7.07 4.60 13.97
N GLU A 175 -6.19 3.58 14.02
CA GLU A 175 -5.85 2.79 15.21
C GLU A 175 -4.32 2.68 15.40
N PRO A 176 -3.61 3.80 15.64
CA PRO A 176 -2.14 3.83 15.61
C PRO A 176 -1.49 2.97 16.69
N GLN A 177 -2.05 2.89 17.91
CA GLN A 177 -1.50 2.06 18.98
C GLN A 177 -1.57 0.59 18.60
N LYS A 178 -2.75 0.12 18.21
CA LYS A 178 -2.97 -1.26 17.79
C LYS A 178 -2.11 -1.63 16.58
N PHE A 179 -1.97 -0.70 15.61
CA PHE A 179 -1.10 -0.92 14.45
C PHE A 179 0.35 -1.11 14.85
N ASN A 180 0.89 -0.20 15.68
CA ASN A 180 2.26 -0.27 16.15
C ASN A 180 2.54 -1.54 16.96
N GLU A 181 1.64 -1.94 17.86
CA GLU A 181 1.74 -3.20 18.62
C GLU A 181 1.73 -4.42 17.69
N THR A 182 0.83 -4.44 16.70
CA THR A 182 0.74 -5.54 15.72
C THR A 182 2.03 -5.68 14.92
N VAL A 183 2.58 -4.56 14.45
CA VAL A 183 3.84 -4.54 13.70
C VAL A 183 5.01 -4.95 14.58
N LYS A 184 5.11 -4.38 15.79
CA LYS A 184 6.18 -4.69 16.74
C LYS A 184 6.21 -6.19 17.08
N ASN A 185 5.08 -6.76 17.48
CA ASN A 185 4.97 -8.18 17.83
C ASN A 185 5.30 -9.12 16.65
N PHE A 186 5.11 -8.67 15.43
CA PHE A 186 5.49 -9.45 14.25
C PHE A 186 6.99 -9.35 13.96
N LEU A 187 7.62 -8.22 14.22
CA LEU A 187 9.06 -8.02 13.93
C LEU A 187 9.97 -8.65 14.98
N GLU A 188 9.52 -8.78 16.21
CA GLU A 188 10.18 -9.54 17.29
C GLU A 188 10.12 -11.05 16.99
#